data_152c88de851ab18c2cfb485bd50c0b95
#
_entry.id   152c88de851ab18c2cfb485bd50c0b95
#
_cell.length_a   1.000
_cell.length_b   1.000
_cell.length_c   1.000
_cell.angle_alpha   90.00
_cell.angle_beta   90.00
_cell.angle_gamma   90.00
#
_symmetry.space_group_name_H-M   'P 1'
#
loop_
_entity.id
_entity.type
_entity.pdbx_description
1 polymer ?
#
loop_
_entity_poly.entity_id
_entity_poly.type
_entity_poly.pdbx_seq_one_letter_code
_entity_poly.pdbx_strand_id
1 'polypeptide(L)'
;MIRPILMSFWTFGLASAPAALLPADWNAKAAGDEVMAALVNTTEPQVKGAHDAEMVIVKGKAYIVVEANDVQGGESAEWPFIYVTLSVVDVATLKVEKQQVFARSEQVFENVTLPVGACFVPRILQKDDQTLRIYFASEAPKKRQAQTWYLDYDLTTQSFENKLHKAYLKTASGTHEMQPQYFHADAAAQGFTRPAVDFGLYLFDSFKSFDGKLYVALNNYPGGQNALAVVNEARDTFEVLGHYNEPGTLKLTESAVNRLPDGTWMAICRQEGGNRNYTFTTSRDGRTWTVNEHKPWVPNGASSKPTFDQMKGLYWLGWQESTQINGVSRSVFNLDISEDGTNWERKYRFETEKSFQYPVFREYEGRIYLGVTQGDRDPSRKERIMFGVLE
;
A
#
# COMPACT_ATOMS: atom_id res chain seq x y z
N MET A 1 39.45 -37.54 51.37
CA MET A 1 38.14 -37.37 50.66
C MET A 1 38.40 -36.48 49.47
N ILE A 2 38.49 -37.07 48.31
CA ILE A 2 38.71 -36.35 47.03
C ILE A 2 37.34 -36.18 46.38
N ARG A 3 36.88 -34.93 46.15
CA ARG A 3 35.66 -34.64 45.44
C ARG A 3 35.95 -34.60 43.93
N PRO A 4 35.15 -35.23 43.08
CA PRO A 4 35.31 -35.12 41.62
C PRO A 4 34.72 -33.78 41.12
N ILE A 5 35.48 -33.09 40.30
CA ILE A 5 35.05 -31.88 39.55
C ILE A 5 34.26 -32.38 38.33
N LEU A 6 32.98 -32.09 38.30
CA LEU A 6 32.15 -32.26 37.10
C LEU A 6 32.47 -31.15 36.09
N MET A 7 33.14 -31.47 34.98
CA MET A 7 33.22 -30.60 33.82
C MET A 7 31.91 -30.71 33.00
N SER A 8 31.12 -29.63 32.97
CA SER A 8 30.00 -29.52 32.03
C SER A 8 30.53 -29.15 30.66
N PHE A 9 30.40 -30.04 29.69
CA PHE A 9 30.61 -29.73 28.28
C PHE A 9 29.38 -28.98 27.74
N TRP A 10 29.53 -27.73 27.44
CA TRP A 10 28.57 -26.96 26.62
C TRP A 10 28.75 -27.35 25.17
N THR A 11 27.84 -28.12 24.60
CA THR A 11 27.75 -28.29 23.15
C THR A 11 27.13 -27.03 22.56
N PHE A 12 27.93 -26.22 21.91
CA PHE A 12 27.44 -25.17 21.01
C PHE A 12 26.79 -25.88 19.81
N GLY A 13 25.46 -25.91 19.78
CA GLY A 13 24.74 -26.25 18.58
C GLY A 13 25.09 -25.21 17.50
N LEU A 14 25.74 -25.66 16.44
CA LEU A 14 25.86 -24.86 15.21
C LEU A 14 24.43 -24.66 14.70
N ALA A 15 23.90 -23.45 14.82
CA ALA A 15 22.68 -23.08 14.12
C ALA A 15 23.00 -23.24 12.63
N SER A 16 22.35 -24.17 11.95
CA SER A 16 22.42 -24.28 10.49
C SER A 16 21.91 -22.99 9.89
N ALA A 17 22.64 -22.43 8.92
CA ALA A 17 22.13 -21.32 8.14
C ALA A 17 20.78 -21.72 7.52
N PRO A 18 19.79 -20.80 7.47
CA PRO A 18 18.52 -21.10 6.83
C PRO A 18 18.77 -21.55 5.37
N ALA A 19 17.98 -22.52 4.92
CA ALA A 19 18.06 -22.98 3.53
C ALA A 19 17.68 -21.82 2.59
N ALA A 20 18.38 -21.70 1.47
CA ALA A 20 18.04 -20.70 0.46
C ALA A 20 16.64 -20.97 -0.11
N LEU A 21 15.82 -19.94 -0.23
CA LEU A 21 14.44 -20.01 -0.77
C LEU A 21 14.43 -20.14 -2.29
N LEU A 22 15.50 -19.66 -2.94
CA LEU A 22 15.66 -19.62 -4.40
C LEU A 22 16.82 -20.51 -4.85
N PRO A 23 16.75 -21.07 -6.06
CA PRO A 23 17.91 -21.75 -6.67
C PRO A 23 19.14 -20.84 -6.73
N ALA A 24 20.33 -21.41 -6.60
CA ALA A 24 21.59 -20.65 -6.62
C ALA A 24 21.85 -19.88 -7.94
N ASP A 25 21.24 -20.34 -9.04
CA ASP A 25 21.31 -19.72 -10.36
C ASP A 25 20.06 -18.83 -10.67
N TRP A 26 19.24 -18.53 -9.68
CA TRP A 26 18.05 -17.70 -9.88
C TRP A 26 18.40 -16.31 -10.42
N ASN A 27 17.76 -15.95 -11.54
CA ASN A 27 17.94 -14.64 -12.16
C ASN A 27 16.69 -13.78 -11.96
N ALA A 28 16.70 -12.94 -10.94
CA ALA A 28 15.58 -12.08 -10.57
C ALA A 28 15.16 -11.10 -11.67
N LYS A 29 16.14 -10.61 -12.49
CA LYS A 29 15.81 -9.71 -13.61
C LYS A 29 15.12 -10.47 -14.74
N ALA A 30 15.62 -11.64 -15.14
CA ALA A 30 14.97 -12.45 -16.17
C ALA A 30 13.53 -12.82 -15.75
N ALA A 31 13.32 -13.18 -14.48
CA ALA A 31 12.00 -13.46 -13.94
C ALA A 31 11.10 -12.21 -13.99
N GLY A 32 11.62 -11.03 -13.67
CA GLY A 32 10.88 -9.76 -13.78
C GLY A 32 10.53 -9.40 -15.23
N ASP A 33 11.45 -9.61 -16.17
CA ASP A 33 11.22 -9.34 -17.60
C ASP A 33 10.12 -10.25 -18.16
N GLU A 34 10.09 -11.53 -17.79
CA GLU A 34 9.04 -12.47 -18.18
C GLU A 34 7.66 -12.05 -17.70
N VAL A 35 7.56 -11.68 -16.41
CA VAL A 35 6.30 -11.15 -15.84
C VAL A 35 5.85 -9.90 -16.59
N MET A 36 6.73 -8.92 -16.80
CA MET A 36 6.37 -7.67 -17.47
C MET A 36 5.88 -7.87 -18.90
N ALA A 37 6.45 -8.84 -19.62
CA ALA A 37 6.05 -9.16 -20.99
C ALA A 37 4.62 -9.74 -21.09
N ALA A 38 4.10 -10.32 -20.00
CA ALA A 38 2.78 -10.93 -19.94
C ALA A 38 1.69 -9.98 -19.40
N LEU A 39 2.04 -8.80 -18.90
CA LEU A 39 1.06 -7.85 -18.36
C LEU A 39 0.19 -7.24 -19.45
N VAL A 40 -1.10 -7.10 -19.16
CA VAL A 40 -2.07 -6.43 -20.05
C VAL A 40 -2.49 -5.06 -19.49
N ASN A 41 -2.81 -4.13 -20.37
CA ASN A 41 -3.37 -2.84 -19.97
C ASN A 41 -4.84 -2.98 -19.59
N THR A 42 -5.21 -2.51 -18.39
CA THR A 42 -6.59 -2.54 -17.89
C THR A 42 -7.23 -1.16 -17.81
N THR A 43 -6.56 -0.13 -18.33
CA THR A 43 -7.05 1.26 -18.29
C THR A 43 -7.80 1.58 -19.59
N GLU A 44 -8.90 2.30 -19.47
CA GLU A 44 -9.68 2.75 -20.63
C GLU A 44 -8.88 3.69 -21.55
N PRO A 45 -9.12 3.64 -22.91
CA PRO A 45 -8.35 4.42 -23.85
C PRO A 45 -8.43 5.94 -23.67
N GLN A 46 -9.54 6.48 -23.11
CA GLN A 46 -9.71 7.91 -22.87
C GLN A 46 -8.95 8.40 -21.63
N VAL A 47 -8.57 7.51 -20.72
CA VAL A 47 -7.78 7.84 -19.53
C VAL A 47 -6.37 8.21 -19.97
N LYS A 48 -5.92 9.39 -19.55
CA LYS A 48 -4.56 9.87 -19.82
C LYS A 48 -3.61 9.68 -18.65
N GLY A 49 -4.13 9.68 -17.44
CA GLY A 49 -3.39 9.43 -16.22
C GLY A 49 -4.11 8.42 -15.33
N ALA A 50 -3.38 7.42 -14.82
CA ALA A 50 -3.88 6.43 -13.86
C ALA A 50 -2.77 6.04 -12.89
N HIS A 51 -3.09 5.96 -11.60
CA HIS A 51 -2.12 5.69 -10.54
C HIS A 51 -2.76 5.06 -9.30
N ASP A 52 -1.90 4.57 -8.40
CA ASP A 52 -2.22 4.05 -7.06
C ASP A 52 -3.35 3.03 -7.06
N ALA A 53 -3.17 1.95 -7.83
CA ALA A 53 -4.11 0.84 -7.88
C ALA A 53 -4.17 0.08 -6.54
N GLU A 54 -5.38 -0.42 -6.24
CA GLU A 54 -5.62 -1.43 -5.23
C GLU A 54 -6.59 -2.47 -5.80
N MET A 55 -6.53 -3.72 -5.34
CA MET A 55 -7.41 -4.76 -5.87
C MET A 55 -7.81 -5.81 -4.83
N VAL A 56 -8.93 -6.46 -5.10
CA VAL A 56 -9.32 -7.75 -4.52
C VAL A 56 -9.70 -8.70 -5.65
N ILE A 57 -9.55 -10.02 -5.42
CA ILE A 57 -9.96 -11.03 -6.38
C ILE A 57 -11.03 -11.89 -5.74
N VAL A 58 -12.21 -11.93 -6.36
CA VAL A 58 -13.38 -12.66 -5.86
C VAL A 58 -14.05 -13.38 -7.01
N LYS A 59 -14.33 -14.68 -6.85
CA LYS A 59 -15.05 -15.53 -7.84
C LYS A 59 -14.44 -15.42 -9.25
N GLY A 60 -13.11 -15.45 -9.36
CA GLY A 60 -12.38 -15.41 -10.63
C GLY A 60 -12.34 -14.03 -11.30
N LYS A 61 -12.72 -12.96 -10.61
CA LYS A 61 -12.67 -11.58 -11.10
C LYS A 61 -11.77 -10.73 -10.22
N ALA A 62 -10.85 -9.98 -10.82
CA ALA A 62 -10.09 -8.94 -10.16
C ALA A 62 -10.87 -7.62 -10.23
N TYR A 63 -11.18 -7.06 -9.08
CA TYR A 63 -11.80 -5.75 -8.92
C TYR A 63 -10.69 -4.76 -8.59
N ILE A 64 -10.31 -3.94 -9.56
CA ILE A 64 -9.16 -3.03 -9.49
C ILE A 64 -9.68 -1.60 -9.39
N VAL A 65 -9.39 -0.92 -8.28
CA VAL A 65 -9.71 0.50 -8.09
C VAL A 65 -8.47 1.34 -8.31
N VAL A 66 -8.64 2.49 -8.98
CA VAL A 66 -7.53 3.38 -9.32
C VAL A 66 -7.97 4.84 -9.29
N GLU A 67 -7.05 5.74 -9.00
CA GLU A 67 -7.21 7.15 -9.31
C GLU A 67 -6.83 7.41 -10.77
N ALA A 68 -7.63 8.22 -11.47
CA ALA A 68 -7.47 8.46 -12.88
C ALA A 68 -7.88 9.89 -13.29
N ASN A 69 -7.44 10.29 -14.48
CA ASN A 69 -7.92 11.50 -15.14
C ASN A 69 -7.85 11.34 -16.66
N ASP A 70 -8.65 12.11 -17.38
CA ASP A 70 -8.72 12.15 -18.84
C ASP A 70 -8.14 13.45 -19.44
N VAL A 71 -7.49 14.26 -18.63
CA VAL A 71 -6.97 15.58 -19.02
C VAL A 71 -5.53 15.51 -19.46
N GLN A 72 -4.65 14.92 -18.66
CA GLN A 72 -3.20 14.86 -18.91
C GLN A 72 -2.58 13.58 -18.39
N GLY A 73 -1.39 13.24 -18.92
CA GLY A 73 -0.59 12.15 -18.37
C GLY A 73 -0.16 12.45 -16.93
N GLY A 74 -0.31 11.44 -16.06
CA GLY A 74 0.12 11.53 -14.67
C GLY A 74 -0.95 11.88 -13.66
N GLU A 75 -0.55 11.76 -12.39
CA GLU A 75 -1.38 11.99 -11.22
C GLU A 75 -1.53 13.48 -10.88
N SER A 76 -0.53 14.28 -11.22
CA SER A 76 -0.49 15.72 -10.94
C SER A 76 -1.46 16.51 -11.81
N ALA A 77 -2.55 15.88 -12.25
CA ALA A 77 -3.60 16.58 -12.91
C ALA A 77 -3.99 17.80 -12.08
N GLU A 78 -4.28 18.88 -12.76
CA GLU A 78 -4.87 20.01 -12.10
C GLU A 78 -6.13 19.56 -11.39
N TRP A 79 -6.18 19.83 -10.12
CA TRP A 79 -7.31 19.70 -9.26
C TRP A 79 -8.48 20.54 -9.84
N PRO A 80 -9.70 20.03 -10.04
CA PRO A 80 -10.32 18.81 -9.47
C PRO A 80 -10.48 17.64 -10.47
N PHE A 81 -9.61 17.44 -11.41
CA PHE A 81 -9.80 16.50 -12.52
C PHE A 81 -9.55 15.02 -12.15
N ILE A 82 -8.96 14.75 -11.00
CA ILE A 82 -8.72 13.38 -10.55
C ILE A 82 -10.02 12.78 -10.03
N TYR A 83 -10.38 11.62 -10.55
CA TYR A 83 -11.52 10.81 -10.15
C TYR A 83 -11.10 9.38 -9.86
N VAL A 84 -11.99 8.57 -9.28
CA VAL A 84 -11.72 7.18 -8.96
C VAL A 84 -12.61 6.23 -9.75
N THR A 85 -11.99 5.13 -10.24
CA THR A 85 -12.64 4.14 -11.12
C THR A 85 -12.48 2.74 -10.57
N LEU A 86 -13.39 1.86 -10.99
CA LEU A 86 -13.34 0.42 -10.80
C LEU A 86 -13.25 -0.26 -12.17
N SER A 87 -12.26 -1.13 -12.34
CA SER A 87 -12.17 -2.08 -13.46
C SER A 87 -12.43 -3.49 -12.95
N VAL A 88 -13.24 -4.26 -13.67
CA VAL A 88 -13.49 -5.68 -13.41
C VAL A 88 -12.79 -6.48 -14.49
N VAL A 89 -11.85 -7.33 -14.10
CA VAL A 89 -11.01 -8.11 -15.01
C VAL A 89 -11.20 -9.60 -14.73
N ASP A 90 -11.50 -10.38 -15.75
CA ASP A 90 -11.52 -11.84 -15.65
C ASP A 90 -10.09 -12.35 -15.50
N VAL A 91 -9.78 -13.06 -14.42
CA VAL A 91 -8.40 -13.47 -14.12
C VAL A 91 -7.91 -14.63 -14.98
N ALA A 92 -8.81 -15.40 -15.59
CA ALA A 92 -8.42 -16.51 -16.46
C ALA A 92 -8.06 -16.05 -17.88
N THR A 93 -8.75 -15.01 -18.37
CA THR A 93 -8.57 -14.49 -19.73
C THR A 93 -7.82 -13.16 -19.77
N LEU A 94 -7.63 -12.51 -18.62
CA LEU A 94 -7.10 -11.15 -18.45
C LEU A 94 -7.88 -10.07 -19.24
N LYS A 95 -9.15 -10.33 -19.53
CA LYS A 95 -10.02 -9.37 -20.24
C LYS A 95 -10.72 -8.46 -19.25
N VAL A 96 -10.73 -7.17 -19.56
CA VAL A 96 -11.55 -6.18 -18.86
C VAL A 96 -13.00 -6.38 -19.30
N GLU A 97 -13.89 -6.64 -18.36
CA GLU A 97 -15.32 -6.86 -18.60
C GLU A 97 -16.16 -5.63 -18.34
N LYS A 98 -15.71 -4.80 -17.38
CA LYS A 98 -16.43 -3.60 -16.98
C LYS A 98 -15.46 -2.55 -16.47
N GLN A 99 -15.74 -1.29 -16.76
CA GLN A 99 -15.09 -0.15 -16.16
C GLN A 99 -16.14 0.90 -15.76
N GLN A 100 -15.93 1.55 -14.63
CA GLN A 100 -16.92 2.48 -14.09
C GLN A 100 -16.25 3.53 -13.19
N VAL A 101 -16.49 4.81 -13.48
CA VAL A 101 -16.19 5.90 -12.54
C VAL A 101 -17.20 5.83 -11.41
N PHE A 102 -16.74 5.82 -10.16
CA PHE A 102 -17.63 5.73 -8.99
C PHE A 102 -17.65 7.00 -8.12
N ALA A 103 -16.58 7.82 -8.17
CA ALA A 103 -16.61 9.13 -7.53
C ALA A 103 -15.72 10.14 -8.26
N ARG A 104 -16.20 11.38 -8.35
CA ARG A 104 -15.51 12.55 -8.92
C ARG A 104 -15.93 13.83 -8.20
N SER A 105 -15.20 14.92 -8.46
CA SER A 105 -15.55 16.26 -8.00
C SER A 105 -17.01 16.58 -8.24
N GLU A 106 -17.68 17.15 -7.25
CA GLU A 106 -19.06 17.62 -7.30
C GLU A 106 -20.12 16.56 -7.66
N GLN A 107 -19.76 15.27 -7.60
CA GLN A 107 -20.71 14.19 -7.85
C GLN A 107 -21.84 14.22 -6.80
N VAL A 108 -23.08 14.13 -7.29
CA VAL A 108 -24.29 14.08 -6.46
C VAL A 108 -24.62 12.63 -6.14
N PHE A 109 -24.71 12.32 -4.85
CA PHE A 109 -25.26 11.08 -4.31
C PHE A 109 -26.60 11.37 -3.65
N GLU A 110 -27.37 10.34 -3.34
CA GLU A 110 -28.69 10.48 -2.70
C GLU A 110 -28.66 11.37 -1.44
N ASN A 111 -27.59 11.27 -0.64
CA ASN A 111 -27.50 11.91 0.67
C ASN A 111 -26.46 13.04 0.75
N VAL A 112 -25.61 13.23 -0.24
CA VAL A 112 -24.55 14.23 -0.21
C VAL A 112 -24.03 14.56 -1.61
N THR A 113 -23.60 15.79 -1.82
CA THR A 113 -22.78 16.18 -2.97
C THR A 113 -21.35 16.30 -2.52
N LEU A 114 -20.43 15.64 -3.24
CA LEU A 114 -19.00 15.78 -2.99
C LEU A 114 -18.54 17.22 -3.19
N PRO A 115 -17.58 17.71 -2.41
CA PRO A 115 -16.99 19.04 -2.63
C PRO A 115 -16.23 19.11 -3.97
N VAL A 116 -15.96 20.34 -4.40
CA VAL A 116 -14.98 20.56 -5.47
C VAL A 116 -13.64 20.04 -5.00
N GLY A 117 -13.04 19.11 -5.73
CA GLY A 117 -11.73 18.54 -5.38
C GLY A 117 -11.43 17.20 -6.02
N ALA A 118 -10.19 16.77 -5.86
CA ALA A 118 -9.77 15.45 -6.30
C ALA A 118 -10.46 14.35 -5.49
N CYS A 119 -10.83 13.25 -6.16
CA CYS A 119 -11.16 11.98 -5.52
C CYS A 119 -10.02 11.01 -5.84
N PHE A 120 -9.30 10.51 -4.83
CA PHE A 120 -8.08 9.75 -5.05
C PHE A 120 -7.72 8.80 -3.91
N VAL A 121 -6.60 8.07 -4.05
CA VAL A 121 -6.12 7.04 -3.11
C VAL A 121 -7.22 6.01 -2.79
N PRO A 122 -7.81 5.35 -3.81
CA PRO A 122 -8.86 4.38 -3.55
C PRO A 122 -8.29 3.11 -2.91
N ARG A 123 -9.07 2.49 -2.00
CA ARG A 123 -8.77 1.18 -1.42
C ARG A 123 -10.01 0.32 -1.42
N ILE A 124 -9.82 -0.98 -1.60
CA ILE A 124 -10.91 -1.93 -1.72
C ILE A 124 -10.68 -3.11 -0.79
N LEU A 125 -11.75 -3.60 -0.19
CA LEU A 125 -11.76 -4.87 0.55
C LEU A 125 -13.05 -5.65 0.27
N GLN A 126 -12.99 -6.94 0.44
CA GLN A 126 -14.20 -7.75 0.50
C GLN A 126 -14.84 -7.62 1.87
N LYS A 127 -16.05 -7.05 1.92
CA LYS A 127 -16.81 -6.86 3.16
C LYS A 127 -17.48 -8.16 3.59
N ASP A 128 -18.11 -8.83 2.64
CA ASP A 128 -18.77 -10.12 2.79
C ASP A 128 -18.83 -10.85 1.44
N ASP A 129 -19.54 -11.97 1.35
CA ASP A 129 -19.60 -12.81 0.12
C ASP A 129 -20.28 -12.13 -1.07
N GLN A 130 -20.99 -11.03 -0.85
CA GLN A 130 -21.76 -10.32 -1.87
C GLN A 130 -21.35 -8.86 -2.04
N THR A 131 -20.49 -8.34 -1.16
CA THR A 131 -20.24 -6.89 -1.09
C THR A 131 -18.74 -6.60 -1.05
N LEU A 132 -18.31 -5.69 -1.93
CA LEU A 132 -17.02 -5.03 -1.81
C LEU A 132 -17.22 -3.64 -1.24
N ARG A 133 -16.38 -3.26 -0.29
CA ARG A 133 -16.32 -1.89 0.23
C ARG A 133 -15.12 -1.18 -0.36
N ILE A 134 -15.37 0.01 -0.91
CA ILE A 134 -14.35 0.83 -1.55
C ILE A 134 -14.27 2.16 -0.81
N TYR A 135 -13.07 2.49 -0.35
CA TYR A 135 -12.76 3.77 0.28
C TYR A 135 -12.04 4.67 -0.71
N PHE A 136 -12.17 5.97 -0.54
CA PHE A 136 -11.39 6.98 -1.25
C PHE A 136 -11.34 8.27 -0.44
N ALA A 137 -10.33 9.10 -0.70
CA ALA A 137 -10.26 10.44 -0.15
C ALA A 137 -10.87 11.44 -1.12
N SER A 138 -11.68 12.37 -0.61
CA SER A 138 -12.11 13.55 -1.35
C SER A 138 -11.41 14.75 -0.75
N GLU A 139 -10.55 15.41 -1.54
CA GLU A 139 -9.90 16.63 -1.11
C GLU A 139 -10.81 17.83 -1.32
N ALA A 140 -11.13 18.52 -0.24
CA ALA A 140 -11.62 19.89 -0.27
C ALA A 140 -10.50 20.86 -0.69
N PRO A 141 -10.74 22.20 -0.85
CA PRO A 141 -9.71 23.17 -1.26
C PRO A 141 -8.40 23.14 -0.48
N LYS A 142 -8.38 22.50 0.67
CA LYS A 142 -7.18 22.29 1.50
C LYS A 142 -7.07 20.83 1.90
N LYS A 143 -5.93 20.21 1.68
CA LYS A 143 -5.65 18.79 2.01
C LYS A 143 -6.02 18.41 3.44
N ARG A 144 -5.77 19.28 4.41
CA ARG A 144 -6.16 19.10 5.82
C ARG A 144 -7.67 18.97 6.08
N GLN A 145 -8.51 19.22 5.07
CA GLN A 145 -9.96 19.07 5.11
C GLN A 145 -10.43 17.84 4.33
N ALA A 146 -9.49 17.07 3.76
CA ALA A 146 -9.83 15.85 3.06
C ALA A 146 -10.61 14.91 3.97
N GLN A 147 -11.67 14.32 3.43
CA GLN A 147 -12.51 13.34 4.11
C GLN A 147 -12.33 11.98 3.43
N THR A 148 -12.16 10.93 4.20
CA THR A 148 -12.25 9.58 3.69
C THR A 148 -13.71 9.14 3.66
N TRP A 149 -14.14 8.69 2.49
CA TRP A 149 -15.49 8.17 2.23
C TRP A 149 -15.43 6.71 1.86
N TYR A 150 -16.59 6.02 1.89
CA TYR A 150 -16.73 4.70 1.31
C TYR A 150 -18.07 4.52 0.61
N LEU A 151 -18.07 3.57 -0.35
CA LEU A 151 -19.22 3.05 -1.07
C LEU A 151 -19.19 1.53 -1.02
N ASP A 152 -20.35 0.90 -1.03
CA ASP A 152 -20.48 -0.53 -1.19
C ASP A 152 -20.83 -0.87 -2.66
N TYR A 153 -20.17 -1.90 -3.20
CA TYR A 153 -20.41 -2.45 -4.53
C TYR A 153 -21.00 -3.84 -4.37
N ASP A 154 -22.20 -4.05 -4.90
CA ASP A 154 -22.89 -5.34 -4.86
C ASP A 154 -22.38 -6.24 -6.01
N LEU A 155 -21.85 -7.42 -5.66
CA LEU A 155 -21.31 -8.39 -6.60
C LEU A 155 -22.39 -9.10 -7.43
N THR A 156 -23.64 -9.13 -6.96
CA THR A 156 -24.77 -9.78 -7.64
C THR A 156 -25.33 -8.87 -8.73
N THR A 157 -25.61 -7.62 -8.38
CA THR A 157 -26.13 -6.63 -9.33
C THR A 157 -25.02 -5.95 -10.12
N GLN A 158 -23.78 -6.13 -9.72
CA GLN A 158 -22.59 -5.48 -10.29
C GLN A 158 -22.72 -3.95 -10.33
N SER A 159 -23.21 -3.35 -9.26
CA SER A 159 -23.48 -1.92 -9.18
C SER A 159 -23.09 -1.34 -7.83
N PHE A 160 -22.75 -0.06 -7.82
CA PHE A 160 -22.59 0.72 -6.60
C PHE A 160 -23.94 1.11 -6.04
N GLU A 161 -24.01 1.19 -4.70
CA GLU A 161 -25.09 1.95 -4.05
C GLU A 161 -25.01 3.44 -4.43
N ASN A 162 -26.13 4.14 -4.40
CA ASN A 162 -26.17 5.60 -4.65
C ASN A 162 -26.10 6.43 -3.36
N LYS A 163 -25.54 5.86 -2.30
CA LYS A 163 -25.41 6.52 -1.00
C LYS A 163 -23.96 6.51 -0.56
N LEU A 164 -23.41 7.71 -0.31
CA LEU A 164 -22.04 7.87 0.11
C LEU A 164 -21.95 7.92 1.64
N HIS A 165 -20.99 7.19 2.21
CA HIS A 165 -20.79 7.08 3.64
C HIS A 165 -19.44 7.67 4.06
N LYS A 166 -19.42 8.34 5.22
CA LYS A 166 -18.17 8.80 5.83
C LYS A 166 -17.48 7.65 6.54
N ALA A 167 -16.16 7.57 6.40
CA ALA A 167 -15.33 6.80 7.30
C ALA A 167 -15.02 7.61 8.57
N TYR A 168 -14.75 6.90 9.65
CA TYR A 168 -14.47 7.48 10.96
C TYR A 168 -13.10 7.10 11.47
N LEU A 169 -12.52 8.00 12.27
CA LEU A 169 -11.24 7.80 12.97
C LEU A 169 -11.53 7.77 14.48
N LYS A 170 -11.12 6.70 15.14
CA LYS A 170 -11.15 6.60 16.60
C LYS A 170 -9.76 6.85 17.15
N THR A 171 -9.64 7.86 18.00
CA THR A 171 -8.41 8.30 18.68
C THR A 171 -8.62 8.27 20.18
N ALA A 172 -7.61 8.65 20.96
CA ALA A 172 -7.73 8.81 22.41
C ALA A 172 -8.78 9.86 22.81
N SER A 173 -9.04 10.86 21.95
CA SER A 173 -10.04 11.92 22.21
C SER A 173 -11.47 11.55 21.83
N GLY A 174 -11.69 10.39 21.19
CA GLY A 174 -13.01 9.92 20.77
C GLY A 174 -13.08 9.50 19.31
N THR A 175 -14.31 9.34 18.81
CA THR A 175 -14.58 9.00 17.42
C THR A 175 -14.96 10.27 16.63
N HIS A 176 -14.27 10.50 15.52
CA HIS A 176 -14.40 11.66 14.65
C HIS A 176 -14.57 11.22 13.21
N GLU A 177 -15.02 12.12 12.34
CA GLU A 177 -14.90 11.91 10.89
C GLU A 177 -13.42 11.66 10.53
N MET A 178 -13.15 10.78 9.58
CA MET A 178 -11.78 10.45 9.19
C MET A 178 -11.14 11.59 8.39
N GLN A 179 -10.60 12.55 9.15
CA GLN A 179 -9.97 13.77 8.63
C GLN A 179 -8.60 13.98 9.26
N PRO A 180 -7.65 14.57 8.52
CA PRO A 180 -6.26 14.76 8.96
C PRO A 180 -6.11 15.50 10.29
N GLN A 181 -6.96 16.48 10.55
CA GLN A 181 -6.87 17.31 11.76
C GLN A 181 -6.98 16.50 13.06
N TYR A 182 -7.85 15.49 13.11
CA TYR A 182 -8.04 14.66 14.30
C TYR A 182 -6.88 13.68 14.48
N PHE A 183 -6.37 13.11 13.38
CA PHE A 183 -5.19 12.24 13.39
C PHE A 183 -3.94 12.96 13.91
N HIS A 184 -3.67 14.15 13.38
CA HIS A 184 -2.51 14.93 13.81
C HIS A 184 -2.66 15.55 15.21
N ALA A 185 -3.89 15.81 15.65
CA ALA A 185 -4.14 16.22 17.04
C ALA A 185 -3.82 15.08 18.02
N ASP A 186 -4.20 13.85 17.69
CA ASP A 186 -3.89 12.66 18.48
C ASP A 186 -2.38 12.40 18.52
N ALA A 187 -1.70 12.45 17.37
CA ALA A 187 -0.24 12.33 17.31
C ALA A 187 0.47 13.38 18.18
N ALA A 188 0.04 14.64 18.09
CA ALA A 188 0.62 15.72 18.88
C ALA A 188 0.38 15.54 20.39
N ALA A 189 -0.77 15.01 20.80
CA ALA A 189 -1.04 14.69 22.21
C ALA A 189 -0.12 13.58 22.75
N GLN A 190 0.41 12.73 21.87
CA GLN A 190 1.40 11.70 22.20
C GLN A 190 2.85 12.18 22.05
N GLY A 191 3.08 13.48 21.79
CA GLY A 191 4.42 14.08 21.72
C GLY A 191 5.06 14.11 20.33
N PHE A 192 4.34 13.70 19.27
CA PHE A 192 4.86 13.77 17.91
C PHE A 192 4.71 15.17 17.30
N THR A 193 5.63 15.52 16.39
CA THR A 193 5.63 16.83 15.75
C THR A 193 4.53 16.94 14.71
N ARG A 194 3.74 18.01 14.75
CA ARG A 194 2.77 18.32 13.69
C ARG A 194 3.48 18.78 12.43
N PRO A 195 3.02 18.38 11.23
CA PRO A 195 3.50 18.96 9.99
C PRO A 195 3.26 20.47 9.93
N ALA A 196 4.21 21.21 9.37
CA ALA A 196 4.14 22.67 9.26
C ALA A 196 3.32 23.15 8.03
N VAL A 197 2.99 22.25 7.09
CA VAL A 197 2.30 22.50 5.83
C VAL A 197 0.96 21.77 5.78
N ASP A 198 0.17 22.03 4.75
CA ASP A 198 -1.04 21.24 4.47
C ASP A 198 -0.68 19.76 4.38
N PHE A 199 -1.46 18.93 5.04
CA PHE A 199 -1.25 17.50 5.19
C PHE A 199 -2.56 16.76 5.00
N GLY A 200 -2.46 15.55 4.48
CA GLY A 200 -3.58 14.65 4.30
C GLY A 200 -3.60 13.54 5.35
N LEU A 201 -4.60 12.67 5.23
CA LEU A 201 -4.67 11.38 5.90
C LEU A 201 -5.24 10.39 4.90
N TYR A 202 -4.48 9.34 4.62
CA TYR A 202 -4.79 8.42 3.53
C TYR A 202 -4.55 6.97 3.92
N LEU A 203 -5.19 6.08 3.16
CA LEU A 203 -4.99 4.64 3.21
C LEU A 203 -4.09 4.26 2.03
N PHE A 204 -2.75 4.35 2.16
CA PHE A 204 -1.85 3.93 1.08
C PHE A 204 -1.50 2.44 1.13
N ASP A 205 -1.67 1.79 2.29
CA ASP A 205 -1.42 0.36 2.46
C ASP A 205 -2.65 -0.47 2.11
N SER A 206 -2.42 -1.73 1.80
CA SER A 206 -3.46 -2.74 1.67
C SER A 206 -3.92 -3.23 3.04
N PHE A 207 -5.19 -3.61 3.17
CA PHE A 207 -5.71 -4.21 4.39
C PHE A 207 -5.06 -5.58 4.67
N LYS A 208 -4.69 -5.82 5.93
CA LYS A 208 -4.11 -7.07 6.44
C LYS A 208 -5.04 -7.72 7.45
N SER A 209 -5.18 -9.03 7.40
CA SER A 209 -6.02 -9.78 8.35
C SER A 209 -5.16 -10.58 9.30
N PHE A 210 -5.32 -10.36 10.61
CA PHE A 210 -4.66 -11.12 11.67
C PHE A 210 -5.65 -11.36 12.80
N ASP A 211 -5.72 -12.60 13.29
CA ASP A 211 -6.57 -12.99 14.42
C ASP A 211 -8.04 -12.53 14.26
N GLY A 212 -8.57 -12.61 13.02
CA GLY A 212 -9.94 -12.21 12.68
C GLY A 212 -10.19 -10.69 12.64
N LYS A 213 -9.16 -9.87 12.78
CA LYS A 213 -9.24 -8.40 12.70
C LYS A 213 -8.53 -7.89 11.46
N LEU A 214 -9.00 -6.76 10.94
CA LEU A 214 -8.36 -6.04 9.84
C LEU A 214 -7.49 -4.91 10.37
N TYR A 215 -6.30 -4.79 9.80
CA TYR A 215 -5.33 -3.74 10.11
C TYR A 215 -4.89 -3.04 8.85
N VAL A 216 -4.46 -1.78 8.99
CA VAL A 216 -3.96 -0.97 7.90
C VAL A 216 -3.03 0.12 8.43
N ALA A 217 -2.03 0.50 7.64
CA ALA A 217 -1.26 1.70 7.94
C ALA A 217 -2.06 2.96 7.55
N LEU A 218 -2.18 3.89 8.48
CA LEU A 218 -2.66 5.25 8.22
C LEU A 218 -1.46 6.11 7.88
N ASN A 219 -1.54 6.81 6.76
CA ASN A 219 -0.42 7.49 6.16
C ASN A 219 -0.72 8.96 5.93
N ASN A 220 0.32 9.76 5.98
CA ASN A 220 0.28 11.18 5.68
C ASN A 220 1.04 11.49 4.38
N TYR A 221 0.60 12.50 3.70
CA TYR A 221 1.29 13.12 2.57
C TYR A 221 0.99 14.63 2.57
N PRO A 222 1.96 15.51 2.40
CA PRO A 222 3.32 15.37 1.86
C PRO A 222 4.43 15.09 2.89
N GLY A 223 4.12 14.68 4.08
CA GLY A 223 5.09 14.28 5.09
C GLY A 223 4.62 14.62 6.50
N GLY A 224 4.84 13.72 7.42
CA GLY A 224 4.40 13.90 8.79
C GLY A 224 4.33 12.59 9.55
N GLN A 225 3.19 12.26 10.11
CA GLN A 225 3.00 11.14 11.01
C GLN A 225 2.28 9.97 10.35
N ASN A 226 2.75 8.74 10.60
CA ASN A 226 2.06 7.50 10.24
C ASN A 226 1.65 6.74 11.50
N ALA A 227 0.70 5.81 11.36
CA ALA A 227 0.22 4.97 12.45
C ALA A 227 -0.29 3.62 11.97
N LEU A 228 -0.33 2.63 12.87
CA LEU A 228 -1.11 1.42 12.69
C LEU A 228 -2.53 1.66 13.18
N ALA A 229 -3.51 1.24 12.41
CA ALA A 229 -4.92 1.22 12.81
C ALA A 229 -5.52 -0.18 12.71
N VAL A 230 -6.51 -0.46 13.56
CA VAL A 230 -7.42 -1.59 13.44
C VAL A 230 -8.78 -1.09 12.94
N VAL A 231 -9.37 -1.85 12.02
CA VAL A 231 -10.68 -1.53 11.44
C VAL A 231 -11.76 -2.29 12.23
N ASN A 232 -12.85 -1.61 12.60
CA ASN A 232 -13.95 -2.25 13.31
C ASN A 232 -14.71 -3.28 12.44
N GLU A 233 -15.61 -4.05 13.03
CA GLU A 233 -16.40 -5.08 12.33
C GLU A 233 -17.30 -4.49 11.24
N ALA A 234 -17.87 -3.29 11.47
CA ALA A 234 -18.66 -2.59 10.47
C ALA A 234 -17.84 -2.05 9.30
N ARG A 235 -16.50 -2.07 9.45
CA ARG A 235 -15.54 -1.59 8.44
C ARG A 235 -15.76 -0.13 8.04
N ASP A 236 -16.13 0.70 8.98
CA ASP A 236 -16.36 2.13 8.80
C ASP A 236 -15.51 3.00 9.74
N THR A 237 -14.91 2.41 10.76
CA THR A 237 -14.13 3.12 11.77
C THR A 237 -12.72 2.53 11.89
N PHE A 238 -11.73 3.41 11.83
CA PHE A 238 -10.29 3.11 11.96
C PHE A 238 -9.81 3.57 13.34
N GLU A 239 -9.55 2.63 14.23
CA GLU A 239 -9.00 2.91 15.56
C GLU A 239 -7.49 3.00 15.49
N VAL A 240 -6.90 4.16 15.79
CA VAL A 240 -5.44 4.35 15.89
C VAL A 240 -4.92 3.53 17.07
N LEU A 241 -4.11 2.53 16.80
CA LEU A 241 -3.46 1.72 17.82
C LEU A 241 -2.19 2.38 18.33
N GLY A 242 -1.35 2.88 17.43
CA GLY A 242 -0.11 3.53 17.79
C GLY A 242 0.53 4.26 16.61
N HIS A 243 0.99 5.48 16.89
CA HIS A 243 1.78 6.28 15.96
C HIS A 243 3.20 5.73 15.86
N TYR A 244 3.76 5.72 14.64
CA TYR A 244 5.14 5.32 14.44
C TYR A 244 6.10 6.34 15.07
N ASN A 245 7.17 5.85 15.67
CA ASN A 245 8.19 6.72 16.26
C ASN A 245 9.13 7.21 15.14
N GLU A 246 8.73 8.28 14.47
CA GLU A 246 9.45 8.85 13.35
C GLU A 246 10.12 10.18 13.69
N PRO A 247 11.42 10.31 13.44
CA PRO A 247 12.09 11.60 13.52
C PRO A 247 11.51 12.55 12.47
N GLY A 248 11.09 13.75 12.87
CA GLY A 248 10.46 14.75 11.99
C GLY A 248 11.32 15.17 10.78
N THR A 249 12.64 14.98 10.87
CA THR A 249 13.58 15.25 9.78
C THR A 249 13.45 14.27 8.61
N LEU A 250 12.89 13.08 8.82
CA LEU A 250 12.72 12.06 7.80
C LEU A 250 11.53 12.36 6.88
N LYS A 251 10.52 13.06 7.37
CA LYS A 251 9.28 13.38 6.64
C LYS A 251 8.68 12.12 6.01
N LEU A 252 8.30 11.17 6.86
CA LEU A 252 7.72 9.91 6.40
C LEU A 252 6.32 10.17 5.82
N THR A 253 5.98 9.43 4.76
CA THR A 253 4.71 9.56 4.06
C THR A 253 3.98 8.21 4.00
N GLU A 254 4.12 7.48 2.91
CA GLU A 254 3.48 6.18 2.72
C GLU A 254 4.22 5.08 3.49
N SER A 255 3.48 4.14 4.02
CA SER A 255 4.06 2.97 4.67
C SER A 255 3.25 1.72 4.38
N ALA A 256 3.89 0.57 4.48
CA ALA A 256 3.24 -0.72 4.49
C ALA A 256 3.62 -1.47 5.77
N VAL A 257 2.67 -2.19 6.36
CA VAL A 257 2.83 -2.88 7.64
C VAL A 257 2.48 -4.36 7.52
N ASN A 258 3.21 -5.20 8.24
CA ASN A 258 2.88 -6.61 8.39
C ASN A 258 3.24 -7.11 9.80
N ARG A 259 2.77 -8.30 10.15
CA ARG A 259 3.06 -8.94 11.43
C ARG A 259 3.95 -10.15 11.17
N LEU A 260 5.11 -10.18 11.81
CA LEU A 260 6.11 -11.24 11.69
C LEU A 260 5.68 -12.52 12.44
N PRO A 261 6.35 -13.67 12.20
CA PRO A 261 5.96 -14.96 12.81
C PRO A 261 6.04 -14.96 14.33
N ASP A 262 6.90 -14.16 14.94
CA ASP A 262 7.04 -14.00 16.38
C ASP A 262 5.98 -13.05 17.00
N GLY A 263 5.04 -12.56 16.18
CA GLY A 263 4.00 -11.61 16.56
C GLY A 263 4.42 -10.15 16.53
N THR A 264 5.68 -9.84 16.23
CA THR A 264 6.18 -8.46 16.08
C THR A 264 5.60 -7.80 14.85
N TRP A 265 5.07 -6.58 14.99
CA TRP A 265 4.72 -5.72 13.89
C TRP A 265 5.97 -5.08 13.29
N MET A 266 6.05 -5.03 11.97
CA MET A 266 7.09 -4.30 11.25
C MET A 266 6.45 -3.44 10.15
N ALA A 267 6.87 -2.18 10.06
CA ALA A 267 6.48 -1.28 8.99
C ALA A 267 7.70 -0.80 8.21
N ILE A 268 7.56 -0.73 6.88
CA ILE A 268 8.46 -0.04 5.97
C ILE A 268 7.85 1.29 5.58
N CYS A 269 8.60 2.38 5.67
CA CYS A 269 8.13 3.73 5.48
C CYS A 269 8.88 4.44 4.37
N ARG A 270 8.16 5.08 3.46
CA ARG A 270 8.69 5.99 2.45
C ARG A 270 9.20 7.26 3.12
N GLN A 271 10.37 7.73 2.70
CA GLN A 271 11.02 8.92 3.23
C GLN A 271 11.11 10.02 2.15
N GLU A 272 10.61 11.23 2.45
CA GLU A 272 10.74 12.41 1.59
C GLU A 272 11.91 13.31 2.00
N GLY A 273 12.30 13.29 3.26
CA GLY A 273 13.48 13.98 3.78
C GLY A 273 14.73 13.12 3.77
N GLY A 274 15.78 13.57 4.44
CA GLY A 274 17.03 12.83 4.62
C GLY A 274 17.65 12.36 3.31
N ASN A 275 18.03 11.08 3.23
CA ASN A 275 18.60 10.45 2.04
C ASN A 275 17.54 9.84 1.09
N ARG A 276 16.27 9.98 1.41
CA ARG A 276 15.11 9.47 0.65
C ARG A 276 15.06 7.93 0.51
N ASN A 277 15.86 7.19 1.25
CA ASN A 277 15.77 5.73 1.34
C ASN A 277 14.69 5.35 2.36
N TYR A 278 14.18 4.11 2.26
CA TYR A 278 13.18 3.60 3.20
C TYR A 278 13.73 3.46 4.62
N THR A 279 12.84 3.61 5.59
CA THR A 279 13.12 3.31 6.99
C THR A 279 12.15 2.26 7.50
N PHE A 280 12.52 1.60 8.57
CA PHE A 280 11.76 0.53 9.20
C PHE A 280 11.55 0.83 10.68
N THR A 281 10.40 0.44 11.18
CA THR A 281 10.08 0.49 12.60
C THR A 281 9.35 -0.78 13.00
N THR A 282 9.48 -1.18 14.27
CA THR A 282 8.86 -2.39 14.79
C THR A 282 8.10 -2.12 16.09
N SER A 283 7.12 -2.98 16.38
CA SER A 283 6.35 -2.92 17.62
C SER A 283 5.92 -4.31 18.05
N ARG A 284 5.96 -4.61 19.35
CA ARG A 284 5.46 -5.88 19.88
C ARG A 284 3.96 -5.88 20.16
N ASP A 285 3.37 -4.71 20.32
CA ASP A 285 1.98 -4.52 20.71
C ASP A 285 1.14 -3.71 19.72
N GLY A 286 1.77 -3.23 18.64
CA GLY A 286 1.17 -2.32 17.67
C GLY A 286 0.96 -0.89 18.19
N ARG A 287 1.32 -0.61 19.44
CA ARG A 287 1.11 0.69 20.12
C ARG A 287 2.38 1.47 20.28
N THR A 288 3.43 0.81 20.79
CA THR A 288 4.74 1.43 21.01
C THR A 288 5.72 0.97 19.94
N TRP A 289 6.23 1.92 19.17
CA TRP A 289 7.09 1.67 18.03
C TRP A 289 8.53 2.07 18.29
N THR A 290 9.48 1.30 17.79
CA THR A 290 10.90 1.67 17.78
C THR A 290 11.15 2.90 16.90
N VAL A 291 12.24 3.63 17.15
CA VAL A 291 12.64 4.70 16.25
C VAL A 291 12.89 4.15 14.85
N ASN A 292 12.38 4.86 13.83
CA ASN A 292 12.59 4.49 12.44
C ASN A 292 14.08 4.51 12.07
N GLU A 293 14.56 3.46 11.43
CA GLU A 293 15.96 3.28 11.01
C GLU A 293 16.09 2.62 9.64
N HIS A 294 17.20 2.85 8.95
CA HIS A 294 17.53 2.15 7.70
C HIS A 294 17.93 0.69 7.98
N LYS A 295 17.65 -0.18 7.02
CA LYS A 295 18.04 -1.58 7.06
C LYS A 295 18.91 -1.95 5.85
N PRO A 296 19.91 -2.82 6.02
CA PRO A 296 20.88 -3.15 4.96
C PRO A 296 20.25 -3.90 3.77
N TRP A 297 19.10 -4.54 3.95
CA TRP A 297 18.40 -5.23 2.85
C TRP A 297 17.72 -4.27 1.87
N VAL A 298 17.61 -2.96 2.19
CA VAL A 298 17.23 -1.91 1.25
C VAL A 298 18.37 -0.87 1.18
N PRO A 299 19.45 -1.17 0.41
CA PRO A 299 20.66 -0.36 0.45
C PRO A 299 20.55 0.98 -0.27
N ASN A 300 19.70 1.07 -1.30
CA ASN A 300 19.60 2.21 -2.21
C ASN A 300 18.16 2.49 -2.66
N GLY A 301 17.24 2.51 -1.73
CA GLY A 301 15.83 2.82 -2.02
C GLY A 301 15.63 4.25 -2.54
N ALA A 302 14.48 4.45 -3.19
CA ALA A 302 14.00 5.75 -3.65
C ALA A 302 12.66 6.10 -3.01
N SER A 303 12.35 7.39 -2.93
CA SER A 303 11.07 7.86 -2.40
C SER A 303 9.90 7.40 -3.28
N SER A 304 9.25 6.30 -2.88
CA SER A 304 8.07 5.72 -3.52
C SER A 304 7.30 4.85 -2.51
N LYS A 305 6.04 4.50 -2.80
CA LYS A 305 5.25 3.62 -1.95
C LYS A 305 5.91 2.23 -1.87
N PRO A 306 6.16 1.69 -0.67
CA PRO A 306 6.58 0.31 -0.49
C PRO A 306 5.38 -0.63 -0.51
N THR A 307 5.64 -1.94 -0.64
CA THR A 307 4.68 -2.99 -0.34
C THR A 307 5.26 -3.96 0.69
N PHE A 308 4.42 -4.49 1.57
CA PHE A 308 4.83 -5.48 2.54
C PHE A 308 3.67 -6.45 2.79
N ASP A 309 3.65 -7.54 2.06
CA ASP A 309 2.55 -8.50 2.05
C ASP A 309 3.00 -9.90 2.51
N GLN A 310 2.02 -10.77 2.78
CA GLN A 310 2.24 -12.19 3.01
C GLN A 310 1.44 -12.99 1.99
N MET A 311 2.12 -13.79 1.17
CA MET A 311 1.52 -14.60 0.12
C MET A 311 2.26 -15.93 0.02
N LYS A 312 1.54 -17.02 -0.24
CA LYS A 312 2.10 -18.39 -0.30
C LYS A 312 2.98 -18.76 0.90
N GLY A 313 2.59 -18.27 2.09
CA GLY A 313 3.33 -18.53 3.33
C GLY A 313 4.65 -17.77 3.49
N LEU A 314 5.02 -16.91 2.55
CA LEU A 314 6.22 -16.07 2.60
C LEU A 314 5.86 -14.60 2.80
N TYR A 315 6.77 -13.84 3.39
CA TYR A 315 6.75 -12.38 3.39
C TYR A 315 7.33 -11.87 2.08
N TRP A 316 6.71 -10.81 1.55
CA TRP A 316 7.07 -10.16 0.31
C TRP A 316 7.29 -8.68 0.57
N LEU A 317 8.53 -8.21 0.36
CA LEU A 317 8.93 -6.83 0.54
C LEU A 317 9.23 -6.20 -0.81
N GLY A 318 8.39 -5.23 -1.19
CA GLY A 318 8.56 -4.49 -2.44
C GLY A 318 9.05 -3.06 -2.19
N TRP A 319 10.10 -2.67 -2.93
CA TRP A 319 10.70 -1.36 -2.80
C TRP A 319 11.28 -0.84 -4.11
N GLN A 320 11.16 0.47 -4.31
CA GLN A 320 11.70 1.18 -5.46
C GLN A 320 13.18 1.43 -5.25
N GLU A 321 14.00 1.12 -6.24
CA GLU A 321 15.42 1.44 -6.26
C GLU A 321 15.68 2.84 -6.83
N SER A 322 16.74 3.49 -6.38
CA SER A 322 17.13 4.82 -6.87
C SER A 322 17.80 4.80 -8.25
N THR A 323 18.16 3.63 -8.76
CA THR A 323 18.69 3.43 -10.12
C THR A 323 17.66 3.85 -11.16
N GLN A 324 18.13 4.54 -12.21
CA GLN A 324 17.30 5.01 -13.31
C GLN A 324 17.75 4.34 -14.62
N ILE A 325 16.79 3.72 -15.32
CA ILE A 325 17.03 3.18 -16.66
C ILE A 325 16.80 4.31 -17.67
N ASN A 326 17.84 4.65 -18.43
CA ASN A 326 17.81 5.75 -19.41
C ASN A 326 17.26 7.09 -18.88
N GLY A 327 17.58 7.41 -17.61
CA GLY A 327 17.13 8.63 -16.94
C GLY A 327 15.68 8.61 -16.44
N VAL A 328 14.99 7.50 -16.57
CA VAL A 328 13.60 7.35 -16.08
C VAL A 328 13.59 7.09 -14.58
N SER A 329 12.93 7.97 -13.84
CA SER A 329 12.72 7.75 -12.40
C SER A 329 11.74 6.61 -12.16
N ARG A 330 11.90 5.91 -11.01
CA ARG A 330 11.05 4.76 -10.63
C ARG A 330 11.00 3.66 -11.69
N SER A 331 12.10 3.46 -12.38
CA SER A 331 12.26 2.46 -13.45
C SER A 331 12.71 1.09 -12.94
N VAL A 332 13.17 1.02 -11.69
CA VAL A 332 13.66 -0.22 -11.07
C VAL A 332 12.91 -0.49 -9.78
N PHE A 333 12.20 -1.62 -9.74
CA PHE A 333 11.49 -2.09 -8.56
C PHE A 333 11.98 -3.48 -8.16
N ASN A 334 12.22 -3.67 -6.88
CA ASN A 334 12.68 -4.92 -6.31
C ASN A 334 11.59 -5.56 -5.47
N LEU A 335 11.46 -6.88 -5.58
CA LEU A 335 10.53 -7.68 -4.80
C LEU A 335 11.30 -8.84 -4.16
N ASP A 336 11.47 -8.75 -2.86
CA ASP A 336 12.22 -9.69 -2.04
C ASP A 336 11.26 -10.60 -1.27
N ILE A 337 11.67 -11.83 -1.00
CA ILE A 337 10.93 -12.81 -0.21
C ILE A 337 11.68 -13.22 1.05
N SER A 338 10.95 -13.62 2.08
CA SER A 338 11.50 -14.08 3.35
C SER A 338 10.53 -15.03 4.07
N GLU A 339 11.05 -16.00 4.82
CA GLU A 339 10.24 -16.81 5.74
C GLU A 339 9.98 -16.10 7.07
N ASP A 340 10.90 -15.26 7.51
CA ASP A 340 10.92 -14.67 8.86
C ASP A 340 10.76 -13.13 8.89
N GLY A 341 10.78 -12.49 7.70
CA GLY A 341 10.71 -11.04 7.56
C GLY A 341 12.01 -10.30 7.89
N THR A 342 13.13 -11.02 8.07
CA THR A 342 14.44 -10.45 8.41
C THR A 342 15.57 -10.89 7.48
N ASN A 343 15.49 -12.12 6.97
CA ASN A 343 16.42 -12.67 5.97
C ASN A 343 15.75 -12.66 4.59
N TRP A 344 16.23 -11.79 3.69
CA TRP A 344 15.58 -11.50 2.43
C TRP A 344 16.37 -12.00 1.24
N GLU A 345 15.67 -12.63 0.27
CA GLU A 345 16.20 -13.02 -1.02
C GLU A 345 15.46 -12.31 -2.16
N ARG A 346 16.19 -11.80 -3.16
CA ARG A 346 15.64 -11.11 -4.32
C ARG A 346 14.96 -12.09 -5.26
N LYS A 347 13.61 -12.09 -5.29
CA LYS A 347 12.85 -12.96 -6.19
C LYS A 347 12.61 -12.32 -7.55
N TYR A 348 12.25 -11.05 -7.59
CA TYR A 348 12.04 -10.32 -8.83
C TYR A 348 12.78 -8.99 -8.82
N ARG A 349 13.29 -8.61 -9.99
CA ARG A 349 13.80 -7.28 -10.29
C ARG A 349 13.17 -6.80 -11.59
N PHE A 350 12.32 -5.79 -11.51
CA PHE A 350 11.66 -5.18 -12.63
C PHE A 350 12.45 -3.97 -13.09
N GLU A 351 12.92 -3.98 -14.34
CA GLU A 351 13.65 -2.87 -14.96
C GLU A 351 12.95 -2.44 -16.25
N THR A 352 12.51 -1.18 -16.34
CA THR A 352 11.77 -0.71 -17.50
C THR A 352 11.84 0.80 -17.67
N GLU A 353 11.91 1.28 -18.91
CA GLU A 353 11.79 2.71 -19.26
C GLU A 353 10.37 3.25 -19.12
N LYS A 354 9.37 2.39 -18.86
CA LYS A 354 7.96 2.78 -18.70
C LYS A 354 7.60 3.12 -17.26
N SER A 355 8.56 3.12 -16.35
CA SER A 355 8.39 3.10 -14.90
C SER A 355 7.70 1.83 -14.38
N PHE A 356 7.84 1.58 -13.09
CA PHE A 356 7.17 0.48 -12.38
C PHE A 356 6.79 1.00 -11.00
N GLN A 357 5.57 1.55 -10.88
CA GLN A 357 5.19 2.33 -9.71
C GLN A 357 4.01 1.72 -8.99
N TYR A 358 4.07 1.74 -7.66
CA TYR A 358 2.99 1.38 -6.76
C TYR A 358 2.34 0.03 -7.09
N PRO A 359 3.14 -1.05 -7.23
CA PRO A 359 2.56 -2.36 -7.48
C PRO A 359 1.70 -2.80 -6.29
N VAL A 360 0.64 -3.52 -6.59
CA VAL A 360 -0.22 -4.23 -5.66
C VAL A 360 -0.25 -5.70 -6.03
N PHE A 361 -0.25 -6.57 -5.04
CA PHE A 361 -0.21 -8.00 -5.20
C PHE A 361 -1.40 -8.65 -4.50
N ARG A 362 -1.98 -9.71 -5.10
CA ARG A 362 -3.02 -10.53 -4.45
C ARG A 362 -2.85 -11.99 -4.80
N GLU A 363 -2.87 -12.81 -3.75
CA GLU A 363 -2.97 -14.26 -3.92
C GLU A 363 -4.43 -14.66 -4.13
N TYR A 364 -4.66 -15.49 -5.13
CA TYR A 364 -5.96 -16.09 -5.41
C TYR A 364 -5.78 -17.47 -6.06
N GLU A 365 -6.39 -18.52 -5.48
CA GLU A 365 -6.31 -19.90 -5.97
C GLU A 365 -4.89 -20.38 -6.27
N GLY A 366 -3.95 -20.08 -5.37
CA GLY A 366 -2.56 -20.50 -5.45
C GLY A 366 -1.70 -19.72 -6.47
N ARG A 367 -2.26 -18.71 -7.14
CA ARG A 367 -1.52 -17.76 -7.99
C ARG A 367 -1.40 -16.41 -7.33
N ILE A 368 -0.35 -15.68 -7.67
CA ILE A 368 -0.19 -14.28 -7.27
C ILE A 368 -0.41 -13.41 -8.50
N TYR A 369 -1.28 -12.43 -8.37
CA TYR A 369 -1.58 -11.44 -9.40
C TYR A 369 -0.94 -10.10 -9.03
N LEU A 370 -0.56 -9.36 -10.07
CA LEU A 370 0.11 -8.06 -9.99
C LEU A 370 -0.70 -7.00 -10.72
N GLY A 371 -0.96 -5.89 -10.06
CA GLY A 371 -1.38 -4.64 -10.69
C GLY A 371 -0.30 -3.59 -10.51
N VAL A 372 0.06 -2.81 -11.54
CA VAL A 372 1.14 -1.81 -11.46
C VAL A 372 0.90 -0.63 -12.38
N THR A 373 1.28 0.57 -11.91
CA THR A 373 1.27 1.79 -12.72
C THR A 373 2.47 1.85 -13.66
N GLN A 374 2.22 2.15 -14.93
CA GLN A 374 3.22 2.40 -15.96
C GLN A 374 2.82 3.57 -16.88
N GLY A 375 3.78 4.11 -17.62
CA GLY A 375 3.54 5.11 -18.66
C GLY A 375 4.74 5.27 -19.61
N ASP A 376 4.50 5.91 -20.74
CA ASP A 376 5.50 6.12 -21.79
C ASP A 376 5.99 7.58 -21.84
N ARG A 377 5.29 8.51 -21.19
CA ARG A 377 5.54 9.96 -21.27
C ARG A 377 6.06 10.55 -19.96
N ASP A 378 6.95 11.49 -20.09
CA ASP A 378 7.44 12.30 -18.98
C ASP A 378 6.38 13.34 -18.53
N PRO A 379 6.52 13.85 -17.29
CA PRO A 379 7.57 13.51 -16.31
C PRO A 379 7.24 12.32 -15.42
N SER A 380 5.98 11.94 -15.29
CA SER A 380 5.56 11.04 -14.20
C SER A 380 5.40 9.58 -14.59
N ARG A 381 5.18 9.29 -15.89
CA ARG A 381 4.92 7.96 -16.43
C ARG A 381 3.83 7.20 -15.66
N LYS A 382 2.73 7.89 -15.35
CA LYS A 382 1.57 7.37 -14.60
C LYS A 382 0.33 7.44 -15.49
N GLU A 383 0.28 6.60 -16.52
CA GLU A 383 -0.73 6.72 -17.58
C GLU A 383 -1.71 5.56 -17.60
N ARG A 384 -1.30 4.39 -17.09
CA ARG A 384 -2.12 3.18 -17.16
C ARG A 384 -1.79 2.21 -16.04
N ILE A 385 -2.73 1.32 -15.79
CA ILE A 385 -2.55 0.18 -14.90
C ILE A 385 -2.35 -1.08 -15.75
N MET A 386 -1.23 -1.72 -15.55
CA MET A 386 -0.93 -3.04 -16.12
C MET A 386 -1.30 -4.10 -15.11
N PHE A 387 -1.88 -5.21 -15.57
CA PHE A 387 -2.34 -6.31 -14.73
C PHE A 387 -1.97 -7.66 -15.33
N GLY A 388 -1.66 -8.64 -14.48
CA GLY A 388 -1.36 -10.01 -14.90
C GLY A 388 -0.95 -10.92 -13.77
N VAL A 389 -0.46 -12.10 -14.13
CA VAL A 389 0.02 -13.11 -13.20
C VAL A 389 1.49 -12.81 -12.87
N LEU A 390 1.84 -12.81 -11.58
CA LEU A 390 3.22 -12.74 -11.11
C LEU A 390 3.82 -14.17 -11.04
N GLU A 391 3.07 -15.13 -10.45
CA GLU A 391 3.44 -16.56 -10.38
C GLU A 391 2.25 -17.48 -10.13
#